data_39f78f0426cf08b9a0f1ab9feea07d83
#
_entry.id   39f78f0426cf08b9a0f1ab9feea07d83
#
_cell.length_a   1.000
_cell.length_b   1.000
_cell.length_c   1.000
_cell.angle_alpha   90.00
_cell.angle_beta   90.00
_cell.angle_gamma   90.00
#
_symmetry.space_group_name_H-M   'P 1'
#
loop_
_entity.id
_entity.type
_entity.pdbx_description
1 polymer ?
#
loop_
_entity_poly.entity_id
_entity_poly.type
_entity_poly.pdbx_seq_one_letter_code
_entity_poly.pdbx_strand_id
1 'polypeptide(L)'
;MIKTSFLAAFVSATVASLASASDLNLNIQTHMLNHVEVGPGQPIGYTITGELSDNASDGLAMFAFDLSWGGGFLGQADVPVADPMKRFANPEGLNNPAGFGGTPKNGRLFQIGGAQNTINNTVAPVPNGTVLTNVAQHGSPVILATGQFTTSYRCGTYTLAATNLFANVIRQGETGTPFWHVDPCGAGTIQNLVIDVHAIKPNVPTVSVSAHQQQVLRLNAGPNNAGRQYLVLGSLSGTSPGTTQNGVHVPLNVDSYFNFTLNNPNSAILVQSMGVLDSTGRGSAAFRPDATFQNMTANHAFILLNPTTFVSEPESCVVVP
;
A
#
# COMPACT_ATOMS: atom_id res chain seq x y z
N MET A 1 63.83 -50.84 -21.87
CA MET A 1 62.90 -49.75 -22.13
C MET A 1 61.51 -50.17 -21.70
N ILE A 2 61.10 -49.77 -20.52
CA ILE A 2 59.79 -50.09 -19.95
C ILE A 2 58.93 -48.84 -20.16
N LYS A 3 57.87 -48.98 -20.98
CA LYS A 3 56.86 -47.94 -21.18
C LYS A 3 55.79 -48.07 -20.09
N THR A 4 55.76 -47.12 -19.15
CA THR A 4 54.71 -47.00 -18.15
C THR A 4 53.59 -46.18 -18.77
N SER A 5 52.43 -46.81 -19.00
CA SER A 5 51.18 -46.13 -19.41
C SER A 5 50.49 -45.63 -18.16
N PHE A 6 50.36 -44.29 -18.01
CA PHE A 6 49.51 -43.71 -17.01
C PHE A 6 48.04 -43.71 -17.51
N LEU A 7 47.22 -44.44 -16.81
CA LEU A 7 45.75 -44.43 -17.00
C LEU A 7 45.19 -43.27 -16.12
N ALA A 8 44.81 -42.20 -16.77
CA ALA A 8 44.12 -41.10 -16.09
C ALA A 8 42.66 -41.49 -15.86
N ALA A 9 42.28 -41.74 -14.62
CA ALA A 9 40.87 -41.93 -14.24
C ALA A 9 40.22 -40.57 -14.18
N PHE A 10 39.34 -40.26 -15.12
CA PHE A 10 38.42 -39.11 -15.01
C PHE A 10 37.34 -39.43 -13.95
N VAL A 11 37.48 -38.81 -12.80
CA VAL A 11 36.38 -38.75 -11.84
C VAL A 11 35.37 -37.71 -12.36
N SER A 12 34.31 -38.19 -12.96
CA SER A 12 33.14 -37.40 -13.32
C SER A 12 32.46 -37.02 -12.01
N ALA A 13 32.71 -35.82 -11.51
CA ALA A 13 31.91 -35.23 -10.46
C ALA A 13 30.55 -34.87 -11.08
N THR A 14 29.55 -35.67 -10.83
CA THR A 14 28.17 -35.30 -11.04
C THR A 14 27.89 -34.14 -10.10
N VAL A 15 27.89 -32.92 -10.64
CA VAL A 15 27.30 -31.76 -9.95
C VAL A 15 25.81 -32.10 -9.85
N ALA A 16 25.39 -32.56 -8.68
CA ALA A 16 23.98 -32.60 -8.35
C ALA A 16 23.48 -31.16 -8.55
N SER A 17 22.63 -30.94 -9.53
CA SER A 17 21.89 -29.69 -9.63
C SER A 17 21.17 -29.54 -8.29
N LEU A 18 21.56 -28.56 -7.51
CA LEU A 18 20.74 -28.08 -6.39
C LEU A 18 19.38 -27.81 -7.02
N ALA A 19 18.40 -28.61 -6.65
CA ALA A 19 17.01 -28.32 -7.03
C ALA A 19 16.77 -26.87 -6.63
N SER A 20 16.30 -26.08 -7.57
CA SER A 20 15.89 -24.70 -7.31
C SER A 20 14.91 -24.78 -6.13
N ALA A 21 15.31 -24.21 -4.99
CA ALA A 21 14.39 -24.09 -3.88
C ALA A 21 13.20 -23.24 -4.34
N SER A 22 11.98 -23.63 -3.98
CA SER A 22 10.78 -22.83 -4.25
C SER A 22 11.02 -21.38 -3.83
N ASP A 23 10.48 -20.43 -4.59
CA ASP A 23 10.48 -19.01 -4.21
C ASP A 23 9.17 -18.66 -3.51
N LEU A 24 9.22 -17.78 -2.52
CA LEU A 24 8.01 -17.24 -1.89
C LEU A 24 7.58 -15.95 -2.57
N ASN A 25 6.43 -15.97 -3.21
CA ASN A 25 5.78 -14.79 -3.78
C ASN A 25 4.91 -14.12 -2.71
N LEU A 26 4.96 -12.79 -2.62
CA LEU A 26 4.10 -12.00 -1.73
C LEU A 26 3.15 -11.13 -2.53
N ASN A 27 1.93 -10.98 -2.02
CA ASN A 27 0.93 -10.07 -2.56
C ASN A 27 0.33 -9.23 -1.43
N ILE A 28 0.50 -7.90 -1.51
CA ILE A 28 -0.05 -6.93 -0.56
C ILE A 28 -1.26 -6.29 -1.21
N GLN A 29 -2.42 -6.40 -0.56
CA GLN A 29 -3.67 -5.94 -1.15
C GLN A 29 -4.63 -5.36 -0.10
N THR A 30 -5.54 -4.52 -0.54
CA THR A 30 -6.74 -4.10 0.17
C THR A 30 -7.96 -4.41 -0.69
N HIS A 31 -9.00 -5.02 -0.10
CA HIS A 31 -10.20 -5.44 -0.83
C HIS A 31 -9.90 -6.20 -2.14
N MET A 32 -8.87 -7.05 -2.13
CA MET A 32 -8.38 -7.83 -3.29
C MET A 32 -7.76 -6.97 -4.42
N LEU A 33 -7.40 -5.72 -4.14
CA LEU A 33 -6.77 -4.80 -5.07
C LEU A 33 -5.36 -4.42 -4.59
N ASN A 34 -4.43 -4.30 -5.53
CA ASN A 34 -3.07 -3.80 -5.28
C ASN A 34 -2.91 -2.30 -5.54
N HIS A 35 -3.98 -1.64 -5.89
CA HIS A 35 -4.06 -0.20 -6.07
C HIS A 35 -5.38 0.31 -5.51
N VAL A 36 -5.32 1.38 -4.71
CA VAL A 36 -6.50 2.00 -4.10
C VAL A 36 -6.39 3.51 -4.10
N GLU A 37 -7.50 4.17 -4.39
CA GLU A 37 -7.65 5.62 -4.25
C GLU A 37 -8.44 5.94 -2.98
N VAL A 38 -7.90 6.82 -2.15
CA VAL A 38 -8.47 7.14 -0.83
C VAL A 38 -8.33 8.61 -0.49
N GLY A 39 -9.07 9.06 0.51
CA GLY A 39 -8.90 10.40 1.07
C GLY A 39 -7.82 10.46 2.16
N PRO A 40 -7.40 11.69 2.51
CA PRO A 40 -6.47 11.93 3.61
C PRO A 40 -7.02 11.44 4.96
N GLY A 41 -6.15 10.88 5.79
CA GLY A 41 -6.49 10.45 7.14
C GLY A 41 -7.51 9.32 7.23
N GLN A 42 -7.69 8.54 6.17
CA GLN A 42 -8.61 7.39 6.17
C GLN A 42 -7.91 6.13 6.66
N PRO A 43 -8.55 5.32 7.52
CA PRO A 43 -8.06 4.00 7.88
C PRO A 43 -8.22 3.04 6.72
N ILE A 44 -7.18 2.25 6.44
CA ILE A 44 -7.16 1.22 5.40
C ILE A 44 -6.66 -0.07 5.99
N GLY A 45 -7.47 -1.13 5.88
CA GLY A 45 -7.04 -2.48 6.17
C GLY A 45 -6.28 -3.08 4.99
N TYR A 46 -5.25 -3.87 5.28
CA TYR A 46 -4.50 -4.61 4.26
C TYR A 46 -4.31 -6.06 4.65
N THR A 47 -4.10 -6.88 3.63
CA THR A 47 -3.78 -8.31 3.76
C THR A 47 -2.53 -8.60 2.95
N ILE A 48 -1.61 -9.37 3.53
CA ILE A 48 -0.43 -9.89 2.86
C ILE A 48 -0.61 -11.39 2.72
N THR A 49 -0.63 -11.86 1.49
CA THR A 49 -0.68 -13.29 1.19
C THR A 49 0.67 -13.76 0.66
N GLY A 50 0.99 -15.03 0.90
CA GLY A 50 2.17 -15.69 0.38
C GLY A 50 1.81 -16.97 -0.36
N GLU A 51 2.55 -17.25 -1.43
CA GLU A 51 2.40 -18.43 -2.26
C GLU A 51 3.77 -18.86 -2.78
N LEU A 52 4.07 -20.15 -2.71
CA LEU A 52 5.29 -20.72 -3.29
C LEU A 52 5.18 -20.75 -4.83
N SER A 53 6.30 -20.58 -5.50
CA SER A 53 6.37 -20.58 -6.98
C SER A 53 6.05 -21.93 -7.61
N ASP A 54 6.18 -23.00 -6.84
CA ASP A 54 5.98 -24.38 -7.27
C ASP A 54 5.55 -25.28 -6.11
N ASN A 55 5.44 -26.59 -6.38
CA ASN A 55 5.09 -27.63 -5.42
C ASN A 55 6.27 -28.60 -5.19
N ALA A 56 7.50 -28.11 -5.29
CA ALA A 56 8.70 -28.91 -5.09
C ALA A 56 9.08 -29.12 -3.61
N SER A 57 8.27 -28.60 -2.71
CA SER A 57 8.41 -28.74 -1.24
C SER A 57 7.10 -29.18 -0.62
N ASP A 58 7.13 -29.57 0.66
CA ASP A 58 5.92 -29.90 1.41
C ASP A 58 5.26 -28.67 2.05
N GLY A 59 5.63 -27.48 1.61
CA GLY A 59 4.99 -26.22 2.00
C GLY A 59 5.88 -25.30 2.84
N LEU A 60 5.37 -24.13 3.14
CA LEU A 60 6.07 -23.06 3.84
C LEU A 60 6.28 -23.42 5.33
N ALA A 61 7.53 -23.43 5.77
CA ALA A 61 7.89 -23.69 7.16
C ALA A 61 7.96 -22.42 8.00
N MET A 62 8.53 -21.35 7.44
CA MET A 62 8.63 -20.05 8.10
C MET A 62 8.77 -18.94 7.07
N PHE A 63 8.42 -17.73 7.49
CA PHE A 63 8.63 -16.52 6.73
C PHE A 63 8.99 -15.35 7.65
N ALA A 64 9.72 -14.40 7.12
CA ALA A 64 9.93 -13.08 7.72
C ALA A 64 10.15 -12.04 6.63
N PHE A 65 9.64 -10.85 6.81
CA PHE A 65 9.87 -9.71 5.93
C PHE A 65 9.73 -8.39 6.69
N ASP A 66 10.27 -7.33 6.10
CA ASP A 66 10.03 -5.97 6.57
C ASP A 66 8.92 -5.36 5.72
N LEU A 67 8.08 -4.53 6.34
CA LEU A 67 7.05 -3.75 5.66
C LEU A 67 7.42 -2.28 5.72
N SER A 68 7.47 -1.61 4.56
CA SER A 68 7.79 -0.20 4.45
C SER A 68 6.78 0.52 3.57
N TRP A 69 6.56 1.79 3.85
CA TRP A 69 5.72 2.66 3.03
C TRP A 69 6.53 3.78 2.36
N GLY A 70 7.74 3.42 1.94
CA GLY A 70 8.71 4.12 1.11
C GLY A 70 8.53 5.62 0.92
N GLY A 71 9.54 6.42 1.24
CA GLY A 71 9.68 7.85 0.87
C GLY A 71 8.56 8.82 1.26
N GLY A 72 7.35 8.33 1.49
CA GLY A 72 6.17 9.07 1.89
C GLY A 72 5.75 8.76 3.32
N PHE A 73 4.97 9.64 3.89
CA PHE A 73 4.41 9.45 5.22
C PHE A 73 2.95 8.97 5.08
N LEU A 74 2.69 7.74 5.48
CA LEU A 74 1.35 7.13 5.52
C LEU A 74 0.76 7.14 6.93
N GLY A 75 0.88 8.19 7.69
CA GLY A 75 0.40 8.19 9.06
C GLY A 75 1.05 7.09 9.94
N GLN A 76 0.42 6.75 11.04
CA GLN A 76 0.88 5.69 11.92
C GLN A 76 0.29 4.35 11.45
N ALA A 77 1.15 3.38 11.14
CA ALA A 77 0.72 2.01 10.91
C ALA A 77 0.62 1.27 12.23
N ASP A 78 -0.47 0.55 12.42
CA ASP A 78 -0.58 -0.38 13.54
C ASP A 78 0.31 -1.60 13.30
N VAL A 79 0.77 -2.21 14.38
CA VAL A 79 1.48 -3.48 14.30
C VAL A 79 0.52 -4.55 13.75
N PRO A 80 0.83 -5.18 12.62
CA PRO A 80 -0.07 -6.15 12.02
C PRO A 80 -0.19 -7.43 12.83
N VAL A 81 -1.28 -8.13 12.66
CA VAL A 81 -1.42 -9.50 13.13
C VAL A 81 -0.74 -10.41 12.11
N ALA A 82 0.41 -10.96 12.48
CA ALA A 82 1.07 -11.99 11.68
C ALA A 82 0.39 -13.35 11.93
N ASP A 83 0.34 -14.16 10.86
CA ASP A 83 -0.31 -15.48 10.88
C ASP A 83 -1.71 -15.48 11.53
N PRO A 84 -2.66 -14.67 11.04
CA PRO A 84 -3.99 -14.58 11.64
C PRO A 84 -4.75 -15.91 11.60
N MET A 85 -4.37 -16.82 10.71
CA MET A 85 -4.96 -18.17 10.60
C MET A 85 -4.27 -19.21 11.48
N LYS A 86 -3.27 -18.81 12.27
CA LYS A 86 -2.51 -19.67 13.19
C LYS A 86 -1.87 -20.90 12.54
N ARG A 87 -1.42 -20.76 11.30
CA ARG A 87 -0.78 -21.84 10.54
C ARG A 87 0.69 -22.04 10.92
N PHE A 88 1.31 -20.98 11.46
CA PHE A 88 2.69 -20.94 11.90
C PHE A 88 2.78 -20.82 13.43
N ALA A 89 1.72 -21.19 14.12
CA ALA A 89 1.67 -21.15 15.57
C ALA A 89 2.69 -22.12 16.19
N ASN A 90 3.37 -21.66 17.20
CA ASN A 90 4.05 -22.58 18.11
C ASN A 90 3.01 -23.43 18.87
N PRO A 91 3.37 -24.64 19.29
CA PRO A 91 2.48 -25.50 20.10
C PRO A 91 1.96 -24.77 21.31
N GLU A 92 0.74 -25.09 21.71
CA GLU A 92 0.18 -24.64 22.99
C GLU A 92 1.15 -24.92 24.15
N GLY A 93 1.30 -23.92 25.00
CA GLY A 93 2.18 -24.01 26.18
C GLY A 93 3.54 -23.34 26.02
N LEU A 94 3.96 -22.96 24.82
CA LEU A 94 5.07 -22.05 24.65
C LEU A 94 4.50 -20.61 24.60
N ASN A 95 5.08 -19.70 25.38
CA ASN A 95 4.69 -18.28 25.43
C ASN A 95 5.04 -17.52 24.14
N ASN A 96 5.00 -18.19 23.00
CA ASN A 96 5.27 -17.59 21.71
C ASN A 96 3.96 -17.34 20.98
N PRO A 97 3.72 -16.11 20.51
CA PRO A 97 2.57 -15.82 19.69
C PRO A 97 2.64 -16.62 18.38
N ALA A 98 1.50 -16.82 17.75
CA ALA A 98 1.37 -17.49 16.47
C ALA A 98 2.24 -16.87 15.37
N GLY A 99 2.54 -15.59 15.49
CA GLY A 99 3.43 -14.86 14.62
C GLY A 99 3.90 -13.58 15.30
N PHE A 100 4.87 -12.93 14.70
CA PHE A 100 5.41 -11.66 15.17
C PHE A 100 5.02 -10.54 14.20
N GLY A 101 4.29 -9.53 14.69
CA GLY A 101 3.77 -8.43 13.89
C GLY A 101 4.81 -7.37 13.51
N GLY A 102 6.06 -7.57 13.89
CA GLY A 102 7.15 -6.66 13.59
C GLY A 102 7.38 -5.58 14.65
N THR A 103 8.52 -4.91 14.56
CA THR A 103 8.89 -3.78 15.41
C THR A 103 8.81 -2.48 14.63
N PRO A 104 7.98 -1.51 15.02
CA PRO A 104 7.89 -0.23 14.30
C PRO A 104 9.14 0.64 14.55
N LYS A 105 9.74 1.12 13.46
CA LYS A 105 10.88 2.05 13.52
C LYS A 105 11.03 2.82 12.21
N ASN A 106 11.08 4.15 12.29
CA ASN A 106 11.39 5.03 11.15
C ASN A 106 10.56 4.78 9.89
N GLY A 107 9.24 4.65 10.02
CA GLY A 107 8.36 4.42 8.87
C GLY A 107 8.42 3.00 8.29
N ARG A 108 8.87 2.03 9.08
CA ARG A 108 8.93 0.61 8.73
C ARG A 108 8.47 -0.26 9.90
N LEU A 109 8.02 -1.44 9.57
CA LEU A 109 7.82 -2.55 10.51
C LEU A 109 8.87 -3.61 10.17
N PHE A 110 9.74 -3.90 11.12
CA PHE A 110 10.82 -4.87 10.93
C PHE A 110 10.39 -6.24 11.41
N GLN A 111 10.72 -7.27 10.63
CA GLN A 111 10.60 -8.68 11.00
C GLN A 111 9.15 -9.12 11.29
N ILE A 112 8.22 -8.76 10.42
CA ILE A 112 6.91 -9.43 10.42
C ILE A 112 7.15 -10.88 10.03
N GLY A 113 6.69 -11.83 10.84
CA GLY A 113 7.00 -13.23 10.53
C GLY A 113 6.22 -14.25 11.34
N GLY A 114 6.39 -15.48 10.97
CA GLY A 114 5.86 -16.66 11.64
C GLY A 114 6.64 -17.91 11.28
N ALA A 115 6.65 -18.89 12.15
CA ALA A 115 7.33 -20.16 11.94
C ALA A 115 6.54 -21.32 12.50
N GLN A 116 6.47 -22.42 11.76
CA GLN A 116 6.01 -23.70 12.26
C GLN A 116 7.07 -24.31 13.19
N ASN A 117 6.64 -25.11 14.15
CA ASN A 117 7.57 -25.88 14.99
C ASN A 117 8.06 -27.10 14.23
N THR A 118 9.14 -26.94 13.47
CA THR A 118 9.78 -28.02 12.71
C THR A 118 10.77 -28.83 13.54
N ILE A 119 11.03 -28.44 14.77
CA ILE A 119 11.81 -29.22 15.73
C ILE A 119 10.85 -30.15 16.45
N ASN A 120 11.05 -31.43 16.30
CA ASN A 120 10.26 -32.43 17.04
C ASN A 120 10.56 -32.31 18.52
N ASN A 121 9.74 -31.58 19.24
CA ASN A 121 9.88 -31.42 20.69
C ASN A 121 9.19 -32.56 21.41
N THR A 122 9.95 -33.56 21.78
CA THR A 122 9.45 -34.74 22.52
C THR A 122 9.33 -34.51 24.03
N VAL A 123 9.65 -33.29 24.49
CA VAL A 123 9.62 -32.98 25.93
C VAL A 123 8.20 -32.63 26.35
N ALA A 124 7.56 -33.49 27.12
CA ALA A 124 6.29 -33.18 27.79
C ALA A 124 6.41 -31.89 28.65
N PRO A 125 5.38 -31.04 28.77
CA PRO A 125 3.97 -31.32 28.47
C PRO A 125 3.48 -30.84 27.10
N VAL A 126 4.38 -30.35 26.24
CA VAL A 126 4.00 -29.81 24.96
C VAL A 126 3.98 -30.94 23.94
N PRO A 127 2.81 -31.38 23.49
CA PRO A 127 2.75 -32.25 22.34
C PRO A 127 3.39 -31.53 21.16
N ASN A 128 4.11 -32.25 20.31
CA ASN A 128 4.65 -31.73 19.10
C ASN A 128 3.57 -30.93 18.37
N GLY A 129 3.80 -29.66 18.12
CA GLY A 129 2.88 -28.88 17.33
C GLY A 129 2.70 -29.61 16.01
N THR A 130 1.47 -29.70 15.55
CA THR A 130 1.20 -30.27 14.25
C THR A 130 1.84 -29.39 13.20
N VAL A 131 2.88 -29.86 12.55
CA VAL A 131 3.43 -29.23 11.37
C VAL A 131 2.43 -29.44 10.23
N LEU A 132 1.98 -28.35 9.64
CA LEU A 132 1.07 -28.39 8.51
C LEU A 132 1.88 -28.48 7.24
N THR A 133 1.64 -29.52 6.46
CA THR A 133 2.13 -29.65 5.08
C THR A 133 1.22 -28.91 4.13
N ASN A 134 1.70 -28.63 2.91
CA ASN A 134 0.96 -27.94 1.85
C ASN A 134 0.55 -26.49 2.17
N VAL A 135 1.21 -25.84 3.11
CA VAL A 135 0.98 -24.42 3.42
C VAL A 135 1.61 -23.55 2.33
N ALA A 136 0.82 -22.64 1.79
CA ALA A 136 1.23 -21.68 0.75
C ALA A 136 1.76 -22.33 -0.55
N GLN A 137 1.38 -23.55 -0.88
CA GLN A 137 1.78 -24.16 -2.15
C GLN A 137 1.22 -23.41 -3.36
N HIS A 138 1.84 -23.62 -4.49
CA HIS A 138 1.41 -23.02 -5.76
C HIS A 138 -0.07 -23.30 -6.04
N GLY A 139 -0.82 -22.23 -6.39
CA GLY A 139 -2.28 -22.26 -6.55
C GLY A 139 -3.08 -22.18 -5.22
N SER A 140 -2.40 -22.07 -4.08
CA SER A 140 -3.05 -22.04 -2.75
C SER A 140 -2.45 -20.97 -1.83
N PRO A 141 -2.58 -19.68 -2.16
CA PRO A 141 -2.03 -18.62 -1.35
C PRO A 141 -2.63 -18.60 0.06
N VAL A 142 -1.83 -18.27 1.05
CA VAL A 142 -2.26 -18.16 2.46
C VAL A 142 -2.05 -16.74 2.97
N ILE A 143 -2.90 -16.33 3.92
CA ILE A 143 -2.72 -15.05 4.59
C ILE A 143 -1.55 -15.18 5.58
N LEU A 144 -0.51 -14.37 5.35
CA LEU A 144 0.67 -14.29 6.22
C LEU A 144 0.54 -13.19 7.27
N ALA A 145 -0.08 -12.08 6.92
CA ALA A 145 -0.33 -10.99 7.85
C ALA A 145 -1.55 -10.16 7.44
N THR A 146 -2.19 -9.55 8.41
CA THR A 146 -3.24 -8.53 8.22
C THR A 146 -2.93 -7.34 9.11
N GLY A 147 -3.21 -6.15 8.63
CA GLY A 147 -2.99 -4.95 9.41
C GLY A 147 -3.86 -3.80 8.93
N GLN A 148 -3.69 -2.67 9.59
CA GLN A 148 -4.37 -1.44 9.28
C GLN A 148 -3.38 -0.28 9.40
N PHE A 149 -3.56 0.74 8.58
CA PHE A 149 -2.87 2.01 8.73
C PHE A 149 -3.82 3.17 8.42
N THR A 150 -3.46 4.35 8.86
CA THR A 150 -4.17 5.58 8.51
C THR A 150 -3.37 6.31 7.45
N THR A 151 -4.01 6.70 6.35
CA THR A 151 -3.34 7.44 5.27
C THR A 151 -2.84 8.79 5.74
N SER A 152 -1.81 9.29 5.06
CA SER A 152 -1.29 10.63 5.26
C SER A 152 -2.38 11.69 5.04
N TYR A 153 -2.23 12.85 5.70
CA TYR A 153 -2.97 14.07 5.35
C TYR A 153 -2.33 14.83 4.17
N ARG A 154 -1.25 14.31 3.61
CA ARG A 154 -0.63 14.83 2.38
C ARG A 154 -1.09 14.00 1.20
N CYS A 155 -1.58 14.68 0.18
CA CYS A 155 -1.94 14.05 -1.08
C CYS A 155 -0.71 13.55 -1.82
N GLY A 156 -0.86 12.49 -2.58
CA GLY A 156 0.22 11.87 -3.35
C GLY A 156 0.09 10.35 -3.43
N THR A 157 0.98 9.74 -4.20
CA THR A 157 1.07 8.30 -4.36
C THR A 157 2.05 7.72 -3.36
N TYR A 158 1.63 6.71 -2.64
CA TYR A 158 2.40 5.97 -1.65
C TYR A 158 2.43 4.49 -2.01
N THR A 159 3.46 3.79 -1.56
CA THR A 159 3.58 2.34 -1.79
C THR A 159 3.82 1.62 -0.47
N LEU A 160 2.93 0.70 -0.13
CA LEU A 160 3.17 -0.26 0.94
C LEU A 160 3.90 -1.45 0.34
N ALA A 161 5.17 -1.64 0.73
CA ALA A 161 6.07 -2.60 0.12
C ALA A 161 6.68 -3.55 1.16
N ALA A 162 6.75 -4.84 0.82
CA ALA A 162 7.55 -5.80 1.56
C ALA A 162 8.99 -5.81 1.05
N THR A 163 9.95 -5.95 1.96
CA THR A 163 11.38 -6.02 1.67
C THR A 163 12.05 -7.02 2.61
N ASN A 164 13.30 -7.37 2.34
CA ASN A 164 14.08 -8.30 3.17
C ASN A 164 13.35 -9.62 3.44
N LEU A 165 12.71 -10.16 2.39
CA LEU A 165 12.00 -11.43 2.48
C LEU A 165 12.97 -12.57 2.77
N PHE A 166 12.67 -13.33 3.81
CA PHE A 166 13.32 -14.56 4.19
C PHE A 166 12.26 -15.64 4.41
N ALA A 167 12.49 -16.82 3.89
CA ALA A 167 11.58 -17.93 4.07
C ALA A 167 12.32 -19.28 4.04
N ASN A 168 11.71 -20.29 4.69
CA ASN A 168 12.12 -21.68 4.57
C ASN A 168 10.91 -22.55 4.24
N VAL A 169 11.14 -23.61 3.51
CA VAL A 169 10.14 -24.62 3.14
C VAL A 169 10.45 -25.95 3.81
N ILE A 170 9.42 -26.77 4.03
CA ILE A 170 9.58 -28.15 4.45
C ILE A 170 10.08 -28.95 3.26
N ARG A 171 11.14 -29.72 3.46
CA ARG A 171 11.69 -30.60 2.40
C ARG A 171 10.64 -31.60 1.95
N GLN A 172 10.54 -31.81 0.65
CA GLN A 172 9.57 -32.72 0.06
C GLN A 172 9.74 -34.17 0.60
N GLY A 173 8.63 -34.78 0.95
CA GLY A 173 8.58 -36.16 1.46
C GLY A 173 9.12 -36.32 2.88
N GLU A 174 9.24 -35.24 3.63
CA GLU A 174 9.74 -35.26 5.00
C GLU A 174 8.74 -35.90 5.97
N THR A 175 9.20 -36.79 6.81
CA THR A 175 8.34 -37.51 7.77
C THR A 175 8.28 -36.86 9.15
N GLY A 176 9.13 -35.88 9.41
CA GLY A 176 9.22 -35.22 10.71
C GLY A 176 9.85 -36.04 11.84
N THR A 177 10.53 -37.14 11.53
CA THR A 177 11.17 -37.99 12.55
C THR A 177 12.69 -37.99 12.33
N PRO A 178 13.50 -37.57 13.31
CA PRO A 178 13.17 -36.99 14.64
C PRO A 178 12.79 -35.49 14.59
N PHE A 179 12.98 -34.83 13.48
CA PHE A 179 12.62 -33.42 13.23
C PHE A 179 12.34 -33.23 11.73
N TRP A 180 11.63 -32.16 11.44
CA TRP A 180 11.37 -31.78 10.05
C TRP A 180 12.59 -31.05 9.45
N HIS A 181 13.08 -31.54 8.32
CA HIS A 181 14.12 -30.83 7.58
C HIS A 181 13.50 -29.68 6.80
N VAL A 182 14.17 -28.55 6.84
CA VAL A 182 13.78 -27.34 6.10
C VAL A 182 14.89 -26.91 5.19
N ASP A 183 14.52 -26.44 4.01
CA ASP A 183 15.43 -25.89 3.02
C ASP A 183 15.18 -24.37 2.88
N PRO A 184 16.21 -23.57 2.58
CA PRO A 184 16.03 -22.16 2.27
C PRO A 184 15.09 -21.97 1.08
N CYS A 185 14.21 -20.98 1.18
CA CYS A 185 13.32 -20.56 0.10
C CYS A 185 13.84 -19.25 -0.50
N GLY A 186 13.79 -19.12 -1.81
CA GLY A 186 14.15 -17.89 -2.50
C GLY A 186 13.11 -16.79 -2.29
N ALA A 187 13.50 -15.56 -2.60
CA ALA A 187 12.59 -14.43 -2.68
C ALA A 187 12.02 -14.35 -4.10
N GLY A 188 10.74 -14.63 -4.23
CA GLY A 188 10.02 -14.55 -5.50
C GLY A 188 9.50 -13.15 -5.80
N THR A 189 8.41 -13.06 -6.52
CA THR A 189 7.76 -11.80 -6.88
C THR A 189 7.07 -11.17 -5.67
N ILE A 190 7.28 -9.87 -5.47
CA ILE A 190 6.57 -9.09 -4.46
C ILE A 190 5.65 -8.11 -5.17
N GLN A 191 4.35 -8.28 -5.01
CA GLN A 191 3.33 -7.36 -5.51
C GLN A 191 2.94 -6.39 -4.38
N ASN A 192 3.37 -5.15 -4.54
CA ASN A 192 3.15 -4.10 -3.55
C ASN A 192 1.74 -3.49 -3.68
N LEU A 193 1.26 -2.84 -2.61
CA LEU A 193 0.03 -2.06 -2.62
C LEU A 193 0.35 -0.59 -2.91
N VAL A 194 -0.20 -0.06 -3.99
CA VAL A 194 -0.15 1.36 -4.35
C VAL A 194 -1.37 2.09 -3.79
N ILE A 195 -1.15 3.24 -3.19
CA ILE A 195 -2.17 4.02 -2.50
C ILE A 195 -2.09 5.46 -2.99
N ASP A 196 -3.12 5.90 -3.72
CA ASP A 196 -3.26 7.27 -4.14
C ASP A 196 -4.16 8.02 -3.16
N VAL A 197 -3.58 9.02 -2.48
CA VAL A 197 -4.29 9.87 -1.52
C VAL A 197 -4.71 11.14 -2.22
N HIS A 198 -6.01 11.30 -2.42
CA HIS A 198 -6.62 12.45 -3.08
C HIS A 198 -7.56 13.20 -2.15
N ALA A 199 -7.38 14.52 -2.09
CA ALA A 199 -8.26 15.40 -1.31
C ALA A 199 -9.37 16.03 -2.16
N ILE A 200 -9.16 16.15 -3.48
CA ILE A 200 -10.15 16.66 -4.43
C ILE A 200 -10.27 15.68 -5.59
N LYS A 201 -11.51 15.41 -6.02
CA LYS A 201 -11.76 14.50 -7.14
C LYS A 201 -12.91 15.04 -8.00
N PRO A 202 -12.67 15.32 -9.30
CA PRO A 202 -13.70 15.74 -10.21
C PRO A 202 -14.55 14.55 -10.68
N ASN A 203 -15.81 14.81 -11.03
CA ASN A 203 -16.66 13.80 -11.68
C ASN A 203 -16.32 13.61 -13.16
N VAL A 204 -15.83 14.67 -13.83
CA VAL A 204 -15.42 14.67 -15.25
C VAL A 204 -14.20 15.55 -15.44
N PRO A 205 -13.28 15.20 -16.37
CA PRO A 205 -12.11 16.02 -16.67
C PRO A 205 -12.39 17.13 -17.71
N THR A 206 -13.55 17.04 -18.41
CA THR A 206 -13.91 17.97 -19.50
C THR A 206 -15.37 18.36 -19.35
N VAL A 207 -15.68 19.62 -19.62
CA VAL A 207 -17.05 20.15 -19.66
C VAL A 207 -17.31 20.91 -20.95
N SER A 208 -18.52 20.77 -21.51
CA SER A 208 -18.98 21.54 -22.68
C SER A 208 -19.86 22.71 -22.24
N VAL A 209 -19.53 23.91 -22.73
CA VAL A 209 -20.31 25.12 -22.48
C VAL A 209 -21.65 25.06 -23.19
N SER A 210 -21.65 24.62 -24.45
CA SER A 210 -22.91 24.52 -25.23
C SER A 210 -23.90 23.53 -24.65
N ALA A 211 -23.40 22.46 -24.02
CA ALA A 211 -24.22 21.48 -23.31
C ALA A 211 -24.54 21.87 -21.85
N HIS A 212 -24.14 23.07 -21.40
CA HIS A 212 -24.31 23.54 -20.03
C HIS A 212 -23.83 22.56 -18.96
N GLN A 213 -22.75 21.83 -19.25
CA GLN A 213 -22.17 20.87 -18.33
C GLN A 213 -21.46 21.56 -17.18
N GLN A 214 -21.33 20.83 -16.07
CA GLN A 214 -20.59 21.27 -14.89
C GLN A 214 -19.62 20.19 -14.44
N GLN A 215 -18.47 20.60 -13.88
CA GLN A 215 -17.59 19.73 -13.16
C GLN A 215 -17.96 19.77 -11.67
N VAL A 216 -18.31 18.64 -11.08
CA VAL A 216 -18.52 18.52 -9.63
C VAL A 216 -17.20 18.11 -8.99
N LEU A 217 -16.71 18.92 -8.09
CA LEU A 217 -15.51 18.68 -7.29
C LEU A 217 -15.92 18.09 -5.95
N ARG A 218 -15.57 16.83 -5.71
CA ARG A 218 -15.75 16.17 -4.42
C ARG A 218 -14.52 16.46 -3.55
N LEU A 219 -14.75 17.03 -2.38
CA LEU A 219 -13.70 17.44 -1.44
C LEU A 219 -13.61 16.42 -0.31
N ASN A 220 -12.41 16.12 0.13
CA ASN A 220 -12.14 15.22 1.26
C ASN A 220 -10.85 15.66 1.98
N ALA A 221 -10.98 16.30 3.12
CA ALA A 221 -9.85 16.69 3.95
C ALA A 221 -9.57 15.70 5.10
N GLY A 222 -10.34 14.61 5.15
CA GLY A 222 -10.26 13.59 6.18
C GLY A 222 -11.02 13.92 7.46
N PRO A 223 -11.29 12.90 8.29
CA PRO A 223 -12.20 13.01 9.44
C PRO A 223 -11.72 14.00 10.52
N ASN A 224 -10.40 14.21 10.68
CA ASN A 224 -9.87 15.17 11.63
C ASN A 224 -10.15 16.64 11.23
N ASN A 225 -10.63 16.87 10.02
CA ASN A 225 -11.02 18.19 9.51
C ASN A 225 -12.54 18.36 9.40
N ALA A 226 -13.32 17.47 10.02
CA ALA A 226 -14.77 17.57 10.10
C ALA A 226 -15.19 18.92 10.71
N GLY A 227 -16.25 19.54 10.16
CA GLY A 227 -16.78 20.79 10.63
C GLY A 227 -15.94 22.04 10.31
N ARG A 228 -14.80 21.91 9.62
CA ARG A 228 -13.96 23.05 9.22
C ARG A 228 -14.51 23.73 7.97
N GLN A 229 -14.30 25.04 7.89
CA GLN A 229 -14.61 25.82 6.70
C GLN A 229 -13.59 25.52 5.59
N TYR A 230 -14.06 25.42 4.37
CA TYR A 230 -13.24 25.30 3.17
C TYR A 230 -13.51 26.43 2.18
N LEU A 231 -12.52 26.69 1.32
CA LEU A 231 -12.64 27.56 0.15
C LEU A 231 -11.97 26.86 -1.04
N VAL A 232 -12.71 26.70 -2.13
CA VAL A 232 -12.18 26.25 -3.43
C VAL A 232 -11.74 27.47 -4.21
N LEU A 233 -10.50 27.44 -4.69
CA LEU A 233 -9.87 28.45 -5.52
C LEU A 233 -9.65 27.92 -6.93
N GLY A 234 -9.61 28.82 -7.91
CA GLY A 234 -9.36 28.45 -9.31
C GLY A 234 -8.18 29.22 -9.91
N SER A 235 -7.56 28.69 -10.95
CA SER A 235 -6.55 29.36 -11.77
C SER A 235 -6.65 28.91 -13.22
N LEU A 236 -6.46 29.84 -14.16
CA LEU A 236 -6.36 29.59 -15.61
C LEU A 236 -4.91 29.60 -16.10
N SER A 237 -3.98 30.13 -15.32
CA SER A 237 -2.56 30.23 -15.68
C SER A 237 -1.71 29.04 -15.17
N GLY A 238 -2.37 28.03 -14.59
CA GLY A 238 -1.73 26.78 -14.20
C GLY A 238 -1.44 26.65 -12.71
N THR A 239 -0.62 25.65 -12.39
CA THR A 239 -0.42 25.16 -11.01
C THR A 239 0.99 25.40 -10.47
N SER A 240 1.91 25.84 -11.31
CA SER A 240 3.32 26.06 -10.95
C SER A 240 3.76 27.47 -11.42
N PRO A 241 4.49 28.20 -10.55
CA PRO A 241 5.02 27.82 -9.23
C PRO A 241 4.00 27.77 -8.09
N GLY A 242 2.74 28.19 -8.32
CA GLY A 242 1.75 28.32 -7.27
C GLY A 242 1.91 29.59 -6.46
N THR A 243 1.21 29.68 -5.33
CA THR A 243 1.28 30.82 -4.39
C THR A 243 1.35 30.34 -2.96
N THR A 244 1.64 31.26 -2.02
CA THR A 244 1.65 30.96 -0.58
C THR A 244 0.57 31.78 0.11
N GLN A 245 -0.29 31.11 0.86
CA GLN A 245 -1.34 31.71 1.67
C GLN A 245 -1.13 31.33 3.15
N ASN A 246 -0.92 32.34 3.99
CA ASN A 246 -0.68 32.14 5.44
C ASN A 246 0.42 31.09 5.74
N GLY A 247 1.49 31.08 4.96
CA GLY A 247 2.60 30.14 5.13
C GLY A 247 2.38 28.75 4.53
N VAL A 248 1.23 28.48 3.90
CA VAL A 248 0.91 27.21 3.26
C VAL A 248 0.96 27.38 1.74
N HIS A 249 1.66 26.47 1.04
CA HIS A 249 1.76 26.51 -0.41
C HIS A 249 0.44 26.03 -1.04
N VAL A 250 -0.15 26.88 -1.89
CA VAL A 250 -1.33 26.59 -2.71
C VAL A 250 -0.86 26.36 -4.14
N PRO A 251 -1.10 25.17 -4.75
CA PRO A 251 -0.60 24.81 -6.07
C PRO A 251 -1.48 25.44 -7.18
N LEU A 252 -1.67 26.74 -7.13
CA LEU A 252 -2.40 27.54 -8.13
C LEU A 252 -1.67 28.87 -8.33
N ASN A 253 -1.48 29.23 -9.58
CA ASN A 253 -0.92 30.54 -9.92
C ASN A 253 -1.95 31.64 -9.68
N VAL A 254 -1.46 32.80 -9.25
CA VAL A 254 -2.32 33.99 -9.07
C VAL A 254 -2.60 34.63 -10.42
N ASP A 255 -3.86 34.63 -10.81
CA ASP A 255 -4.36 35.29 -12.03
C ASP A 255 -5.74 35.95 -11.78
N SER A 256 -6.39 36.42 -12.83
CA SER A 256 -7.71 37.05 -12.72
C SER A 256 -8.78 36.11 -12.17
N TYR A 257 -8.74 34.83 -12.55
CA TYR A 257 -9.68 33.83 -12.07
C TYR A 257 -9.41 33.42 -10.62
N PHE A 258 -8.12 33.31 -10.23
CA PHE A 258 -7.75 33.11 -8.83
C PHE A 258 -8.31 34.24 -7.94
N ASN A 259 -8.06 35.50 -8.32
CA ASN A 259 -8.56 36.65 -7.58
C ASN A 259 -10.10 36.71 -7.59
N PHE A 260 -10.74 36.33 -8.69
CA PHE A 260 -12.20 36.24 -8.77
C PHE A 260 -12.75 35.20 -7.77
N THR A 261 -12.21 33.98 -7.75
CA THR A 261 -12.69 32.93 -6.84
C THR A 261 -12.42 33.24 -5.38
N LEU A 262 -11.30 33.92 -5.09
CA LEU A 262 -10.95 34.35 -3.74
C LEU A 262 -11.92 35.43 -3.20
N ASN A 263 -12.29 36.40 -4.04
CA ASN A 263 -13.10 37.55 -3.63
C ASN A 263 -14.62 37.33 -3.81
N ASN A 264 -15.03 36.35 -4.61
CA ASN A 264 -16.44 36.05 -4.91
C ASN A 264 -16.77 34.57 -4.62
N PRO A 265 -16.66 34.11 -3.36
CA PRO A 265 -17.02 32.75 -3.03
C PRO A 265 -18.51 32.51 -3.33
N ASN A 266 -18.84 31.27 -3.71
CA ASN A 266 -20.20 30.85 -4.05
C ASN A 266 -20.82 31.62 -5.24
N SER A 267 -19.96 32.06 -6.18
CA SER A 267 -20.40 32.68 -7.42
C SER A 267 -21.19 31.71 -8.31
N ALA A 268 -21.84 32.22 -9.37
CA ALA A 268 -22.52 31.39 -10.35
C ALA A 268 -21.53 30.48 -11.14
N ILE A 269 -20.26 30.88 -11.28
CA ILE A 269 -19.20 30.14 -11.96
C ILE A 269 -18.64 29.02 -11.08
N LEU A 270 -18.48 29.28 -9.77
CA LEU A 270 -17.94 28.30 -8.81
C LEU A 270 -18.88 28.21 -7.59
N VAL A 271 -19.87 27.34 -7.75
CA VAL A 271 -20.96 27.16 -6.81
C VAL A 271 -20.50 26.35 -5.61
N GLN A 272 -20.95 26.69 -4.43
CA GLN A 272 -20.53 26.04 -3.17
C GLN A 272 -19.02 26.00 -2.99
N SER A 273 -18.32 27.01 -3.52
CA SER A 273 -16.86 27.10 -3.38
C SER A 273 -16.42 27.41 -1.95
N MET A 274 -17.29 27.96 -1.12
CA MET A 274 -17.07 28.13 0.31
C MET A 274 -18.19 27.47 1.08
N GLY A 275 -17.82 26.66 2.08
CA GLY A 275 -18.77 25.92 2.91
C GLY A 275 -18.09 25.33 4.14
N VAL A 276 -18.80 24.40 4.78
CA VAL A 276 -18.32 23.64 5.95
C VAL A 276 -18.29 22.16 5.59
N LEU A 277 -17.19 21.51 5.92
CA LEU A 277 -17.05 20.06 5.74
C LEU A 277 -18.00 19.31 6.68
N ASP A 278 -18.54 18.20 6.21
CA ASP A 278 -19.42 17.33 7.00
C ASP A 278 -18.71 16.62 8.16
N SER A 279 -19.41 15.77 8.89
CA SER A 279 -18.89 15.00 10.03
C SER A 279 -17.78 14.01 9.66
N THR A 280 -17.56 13.77 8.36
CA THR A 280 -16.50 12.90 7.84
C THR A 280 -15.35 13.68 7.17
N GLY A 281 -15.39 15.00 7.21
CA GLY A 281 -14.41 15.89 6.60
C GLY A 281 -14.57 16.04 5.09
N ARG A 282 -15.78 15.85 4.55
CA ARG A 282 -16.10 15.93 3.12
C ARG A 282 -16.96 17.15 2.80
N GLY A 283 -16.86 17.57 1.53
CA GLY A 283 -17.65 18.65 0.96
C GLY A 283 -17.77 18.51 -0.56
N SER A 284 -18.38 19.49 -1.19
CA SER A 284 -18.47 19.53 -2.65
C SER A 284 -18.58 20.98 -3.15
N ALA A 285 -18.06 21.19 -4.36
CA ALA A 285 -18.25 22.43 -5.13
C ALA A 285 -18.57 22.07 -6.57
N ALA A 286 -19.04 23.04 -7.37
CA ALA A 286 -19.29 22.81 -8.78
C ALA A 286 -18.78 23.99 -9.62
N PHE A 287 -17.93 23.68 -10.61
CA PHE A 287 -17.50 24.61 -11.62
C PHE A 287 -18.49 24.59 -12.80
N ARG A 288 -19.05 25.75 -13.11
CA ARG A 288 -20.03 26.00 -14.18
C ARG A 288 -19.49 27.07 -15.12
N PRO A 289 -18.62 26.69 -16.07
CA PRO A 289 -18.06 27.68 -16.99
C PRO A 289 -19.11 28.24 -17.91
N ASP A 290 -18.97 29.51 -18.24
CA ASP A 290 -19.67 30.16 -19.34
C ASP A 290 -18.79 30.24 -20.60
N ALA A 291 -19.27 30.90 -21.66
CA ALA A 291 -18.56 31.01 -22.92
C ALA A 291 -17.17 31.69 -22.81
N THR A 292 -16.90 32.45 -21.75
CA THR A 292 -15.60 33.12 -21.56
C THR A 292 -14.49 32.14 -21.20
N PHE A 293 -14.83 30.93 -20.70
CA PHE A 293 -13.88 29.87 -20.40
C PHE A 293 -13.60 28.91 -21.56
N GLN A 294 -14.28 29.09 -22.70
CA GLN A 294 -14.17 28.19 -23.86
C GLN A 294 -12.73 28.04 -24.33
N ASN A 295 -12.28 26.81 -24.59
CA ASN A 295 -10.92 26.42 -24.95
C ASN A 295 -9.85 26.74 -23.87
N MET A 296 -10.24 26.92 -22.63
CA MET A 296 -9.33 27.11 -21.52
C MET A 296 -9.26 25.85 -20.64
N THR A 297 -8.18 25.75 -19.88
CA THR A 297 -8.07 24.78 -18.80
C THR A 297 -8.13 25.51 -17.47
N ALA A 298 -9.15 25.21 -16.68
CA ALA A 298 -9.29 25.70 -15.32
C ALA A 298 -8.73 24.68 -14.32
N ASN A 299 -7.90 25.13 -13.39
CA ASN A 299 -7.34 24.31 -12.33
C ASN A 299 -7.97 24.74 -10.99
N HIS A 300 -8.37 23.77 -10.17
CA HIS A 300 -9.02 24.03 -8.89
C HIS A 300 -8.29 23.29 -7.76
N ALA A 301 -8.14 23.95 -6.63
CA ALA A 301 -7.70 23.37 -5.37
C ALA A 301 -8.54 23.96 -4.23
N PHE A 302 -8.65 23.26 -3.10
CA PHE A 302 -9.30 23.83 -1.95
C PHE A 302 -8.35 23.97 -0.76
N ILE A 303 -8.62 24.96 0.06
CA ILE A 303 -7.92 25.21 1.30
C ILE A 303 -8.89 25.12 2.48
N LEU A 304 -8.39 24.78 3.66
CA LEU A 304 -9.13 24.92 4.89
C LEU A 304 -8.83 26.30 5.52
N LEU A 305 -9.88 26.91 6.03
CA LEU A 305 -9.81 28.23 6.67
C LEU A 305 -9.75 28.10 8.20
N ASN A 306 -9.21 29.14 8.85
CA ASN A 306 -9.25 29.36 10.29
C ASN A 306 -8.77 28.19 11.18
N PRO A 307 -7.46 27.87 11.19
CA PRO A 307 -6.35 28.40 10.40
C PRO A 307 -6.19 27.67 9.07
N THR A 308 -5.47 28.27 8.11
CA THR A 308 -5.08 27.58 6.88
C THR A 308 -3.99 26.58 7.20
N THR A 309 -4.34 25.29 7.28
CA THR A 309 -3.41 24.21 7.64
C THR A 309 -3.43 23.05 6.66
N PHE A 310 -4.33 23.08 5.69
CA PHE A 310 -4.53 22.05 4.71
C PHE A 310 -4.82 22.66 3.35
N VAL A 311 -4.21 22.12 2.32
CA VAL A 311 -4.44 22.43 0.90
C VAL A 311 -4.50 21.12 0.13
N SER A 312 -5.45 21.00 -0.79
CA SER A 312 -5.52 19.85 -1.70
C SER A 312 -4.47 19.95 -2.81
N GLU A 313 -4.22 18.85 -3.50
CA GLU A 313 -3.67 18.85 -4.85
C GLU A 313 -4.57 19.65 -5.80
N PRO A 314 -4.06 20.12 -6.94
CA PRO A 314 -4.88 20.77 -7.95
C PRO A 314 -5.53 19.73 -8.87
N GLU A 315 -6.77 20.02 -9.28
CA GLU A 315 -7.49 19.26 -10.29
C GLU A 315 -7.85 20.14 -11.49
N SER A 316 -7.73 19.60 -12.69
CA SER A 316 -7.91 20.33 -13.93
C SER A 316 -9.25 20.03 -14.60
N CYS A 317 -9.79 21.03 -15.30
CA CYS A 317 -10.96 20.91 -16.14
C CYS A 317 -10.70 21.56 -17.51
N VAL A 318 -10.81 20.79 -18.57
CA VAL A 318 -10.77 21.33 -19.94
C VAL A 318 -12.17 21.80 -20.34
N VAL A 319 -12.30 23.04 -20.77
CA VAL A 319 -13.58 23.61 -21.20
C VAL A 319 -13.64 23.62 -22.72
N VAL A 320 -14.61 22.89 -23.27
CA VAL A 320 -14.84 22.77 -24.72
C VAL A 320 -16.12 23.50 -25.13
N PRO A 321 -16.28 23.82 -26.43
CA PRO A 321 -17.47 24.46 -26.95
C PRO A 321 -18.79 23.82 -26.59
#